data_8d8ca9ab58a4fffd8e3b805021ede345
#
_entry.id   8d8ca9ab58a4fffd8e3b805021ede345
#
_cell.length_a   1.000
_cell.length_b   1.000
_cell.length_c   1.000
_cell.angle_alpha   90.00
_cell.angle_beta   90.00
_cell.angle_gamma   90.00
#
_symmetry.space_group_name_H-M   'P 1'
#
loop_
_entity.id
_entity.type
_entity.pdbx_description
1 polymer ?
#
loop_
_entity_poly.entity_id
_entity_poly.type
_entity_poly.pdbx_seq_one_letter_code
_entity_poly.pdbx_strand_id
1 'polypeptide(L)'
;MALCYICQGEYMNRSLTEMATLFKALGDPTRLRILGLLLAGEVCVCDIHESLKIPQPKASRHLAYLRSAGLVDARREGLWVHYRLGDVSDPVRAAIVHAVRHALTHLDAVRKDGERLLVRTGCCVPAPTATAAPLCCAGESSPVAAARRRT
;
A
#
# COMPACT_ATOMS: atom_id res chain seq x y z
N MET A 1 -13.40 32.41 -16.13
CA MET A 1 -14.18 31.16 -16.24
C MET A 1 -13.72 30.21 -15.17
N ALA A 2 -14.18 30.41 -13.99
CA ALA A 2 -13.86 29.57 -12.84
C ALA A 2 -15.16 29.43 -12.03
N LEU A 3 -15.38 28.27 -11.42
CA LEU A 3 -16.41 28.03 -10.42
C LEU A 3 -17.81 27.65 -10.95
N CYS A 4 -17.89 26.57 -11.77
CA CYS A 4 -19.10 25.81 -11.85
C CYS A 4 -18.92 24.36 -11.36
N TYR A 5 -18.07 24.17 -10.34
CA TYR A 5 -17.84 22.86 -9.71
C TYR A 5 -18.88 22.52 -8.63
N ILE A 6 -19.80 23.46 -8.36
CA ILE A 6 -20.77 23.33 -7.27
C ILE A 6 -22.16 22.86 -7.76
N CYS A 7 -22.38 22.79 -9.07
CA CYS A 7 -23.71 22.54 -9.64
C CYS A 7 -23.99 21.13 -10.15
N GLN A 8 -23.10 20.16 -9.95
CA GLN A 8 -23.43 18.75 -10.25
C GLN A 8 -23.67 18.02 -8.94
N GLY A 9 -24.91 18.01 -8.53
CA GLY A 9 -25.41 17.29 -7.36
C GLY A 9 -25.29 15.79 -7.54
N GLU A 10 -24.30 15.24 -6.89
CA GLU A 10 -24.17 13.91 -6.31
C GLU A 10 -22.80 13.77 -5.66
N TYR A 11 -22.27 14.86 -5.13
CA TYR A 11 -21.17 14.74 -4.19
C TYR A 11 -21.73 14.16 -2.90
N MET A 12 -21.48 12.87 -2.69
CA MET A 12 -21.66 12.22 -1.40
C MET A 12 -21.19 13.17 -0.31
N ASN A 13 -22.06 13.47 0.64
CA ASN A 13 -21.84 14.39 1.76
C ASN A 13 -20.63 13.91 2.59
N ARG A 14 -19.41 14.22 2.11
CA ARG A 14 -18.19 13.86 2.81
C ARG A 14 -17.94 14.83 3.92
N SER A 15 -17.82 14.27 5.10
CA SER A 15 -17.39 15.02 6.26
C SER A 15 -15.96 15.56 6.06
N LEU A 16 -15.72 16.83 6.36
CA LEU A 16 -14.37 17.40 6.48
C LEU A 16 -13.47 16.53 7.38
N THR A 17 -14.06 15.86 8.36
CA THR A 17 -13.38 14.93 9.26
C THR A 17 -12.80 13.71 8.53
N GLU A 18 -13.55 13.14 7.57
CA GLU A 18 -13.05 12.02 6.75
C GLU A 18 -11.88 12.44 5.87
N MET A 19 -11.98 13.61 5.26
CA MET A 19 -10.89 14.17 4.45
C MET A 19 -9.67 14.49 5.31
N ALA A 20 -9.88 15.09 6.49
CA ALA A 20 -8.80 15.34 7.43
C ALA A 20 -8.12 14.05 7.91
N THR A 21 -8.90 12.97 8.11
CA THR A 21 -8.38 11.66 8.48
C THR A 21 -7.51 11.06 7.37
N LEU A 22 -7.94 11.17 6.13
CA LEU A 22 -7.16 10.76 4.96
C LEU A 22 -5.82 11.48 4.89
N PHE A 23 -5.83 12.82 4.96
CA PHE A 23 -4.59 13.61 4.91
C PHE A 23 -3.69 13.35 6.13
N LYS A 24 -4.25 13.19 7.32
CA LYS A 24 -3.48 12.76 8.50
C LYS A 24 -2.84 11.39 8.30
N ALA A 25 -3.54 10.46 7.64
CA ALA A 25 -2.97 9.15 7.34
C ALA A 25 -1.79 9.25 6.36
N LEU A 26 -1.85 10.13 5.39
CA LEU A 26 -0.78 10.38 4.42
C LEU A 26 0.36 11.25 4.98
N GLY A 27 0.15 12.00 6.04
CA GLY A 27 1.12 12.94 6.63
C GLY A 27 2.23 12.31 7.50
N ASP A 28 2.53 11.02 7.36
CA ASP A 28 3.56 10.33 8.14
C ASP A 28 4.53 9.57 7.23
N PRO A 29 5.85 9.77 7.35
CA PRO A 29 6.83 9.16 6.46
C PRO A 29 6.83 7.63 6.52
N THR A 30 6.58 7.02 7.69
CA THR A 30 6.53 5.55 7.80
C THR A 30 5.31 5.01 7.08
N ARG A 31 4.16 5.68 7.16
CA ARG A 31 2.94 5.28 6.45
C ARG A 31 3.09 5.42 4.94
N LEU A 32 3.73 6.48 4.46
CA LEU A 32 4.05 6.61 3.03
C LEU A 32 4.96 5.49 2.53
N ARG A 33 5.99 5.11 3.30
CA ARG A 33 6.87 3.98 2.96
C ARG A 33 6.11 2.65 2.94
N ILE A 34 5.17 2.42 3.89
CA ILE A 34 4.29 1.25 3.88
C ILE A 34 3.45 1.23 2.60
N LEU A 35 2.79 2.34 2.25
CA LEU A 35 2.02 2.45 1.01
C LEU A 35 2.90 2.16 -0.21
N GLY A 36 4.14 2.64 -0.22
CA GLY A 36 5.11 2.35 -1.27
C GLY A 36 5.39 0.85 -1.45
N LEU A 37 5.55 0.09 -0.36
CA LEU A 37 5.70 -1.37 -0.43
C LEU A 37 4.45 -2.06 -1.00
N LEU A 38 3.27 -1.57 -0.63
CA LEU A 38 1.99 -2.13 -1.09
C LEU A 38 1.67 -1.80 -2.56
N LEU A 39 2.45 -0.93 -3.23
CA LEU A 39 2.35 -0.74 -4.67
C LEU A 39 2.73 -2.01 -5.46
N ALA A 40 3.56 -2.86 -4.87
CA ALA A 40 3.95 -4.13 -5.47
C ALA A 40 2.85 -5.20 -5.39
N GLY A 41 1.81 -4.98 -4.58
CA GLY A 41 0.71 -5.92 -4.36
C GLY A 41 0.47 -6.23 -2.90
N GLU A 42 -0.04 -7.43 -2.62
CA GLU A 42 -0.31 -7.90 -1.27
C GLU A 42 0.97 -8.34 -0.57
N VAL A 43 1.23 -7.82 0.64
CA VAL A 43 2.45 -8.08 1.40
C VAL A 43 2.12 -8.49 2.84
N CYS A 44 2.83 -9.50 3.37
CA CYS A 44 2.71 -9.92 4.76
C CYS A 44 3.27 -8.85 5.73
N VAL A 45 2.66 -8.71 6.90
CA VAL A 45 3.13 -7.79 7.95
C VAL A 45 4.60 -8.05 8.34
N CYS A 46 5.03 -9.31 8.31
CA CYS A 46 6.42 -9.66 8.61
C CYS A 46 7.40 -9.10 7.59
N ASP A 47 7.05 -9.16 6.31
CA ASP A 47 7.90 -8.64 5.24
C ASP A 47 7.88 -7.11 5.24
N ILE A 48 6.74 -6.49 5.57
CA ILE A 48 6.62 -5.03 5.70
C ILE A 48 7.57 -4.51 6.78
N HIS A 49 7.47 -5.03 8.02
CA HIS A 49 8.24 -4.47 9.14
C HIS A 49 9.75 -4.68 8.98
N GLU A 50 10.16 -5.81 8.40
CA GLU A 50 11.57 -6.09 8.17
C GLU A 50 12.14 -5.29 7.00
N SER A 51 11.38 -5.13 5.89
CA SER A 51 11.82 -4.29 4.76
C SER A 51 12.00 -2.82 5.18
N LEU A 52 11.14 -2.34 6.06
CA LEU A 52 11.22 -0.99 6.62
C LEU A 52 12.27 -0.85 7.75
N LYS A 53 12.79 -1.97 8.27
CA LYS A 53 13.68 -2.02 9.43
C LYS A 53 13.08 -1.35 10.67
N ILE A 54 11.83 -1.62 10.97
CA ILE A 54 11.12 -1.12 12.16
C ILE A 54 10.54 -2.28 12.97
N PRO A 55 10.33 -2.12 14.29
CA PRO A 55 9.68 -3.15 15.10
C PRO A 55 8.27 -3.48 14.60
N GLN A 56 7.90 -4.76 14.60
CA GLN A 56 6.57 -5.20 14.16
C GLN A 56 5.40 -4.47 14.87
N PRO A 57 5.43 -4.21 16.19
CA PRO A 57 4.36 -3.45 16.84
C PRO A 57 4.21 -2.02 16.30
N LYS A 58 5.30 -1.40 15.87
CA LYS A 58 5.27 -0.08 15.21
C LYS A 58 4.64 -0.18 13.83
N ALA A 59 5.04 -1.15 13.01
CA ALA A 59 4.44 -1.39 11.70
C ALA A 59 2.93 -1.65 11.82
N SER A 60 2.52 -2.52 12.76
CA SER A 60 1.11 -2.85 13.00
C SER A 60 0.27 -1.63 13.37
N ARG A 61 0.80 -0.70 14.19
CA ARG A 61 0.10 0.55 14.53
C ARG A 61 -0.10 1.45 13.31
N HIS A 62 0.91 1.60 12.47
CA HIS A 62 0.80 2.39 11.23
C HIS A 62 -0.18 1.74 10.23
N LEU A 63 -0.16 0.41 10.11
CA LEU A 63 -1.10 -0.35 9.26
C LEU A 63 -2.55 -0.22 9.77
N ALA A 64 -2.76 -0.29 11.10
CA ALA A 64 -4.08 -0.07 11.69
C ALA A 64 -4.61 1.34 11.38
N TYR A 65 -3.74 2.35 11.44
CA TYR A 65 -4.11 3.73 11.10
C TYR A 65 -4.47 3.87 9.60
N LEU A 66 -3.66 3.30 8.70
CA LEU A 66 -3.95 3.29 7.26
C LEU A 66 -5.27 2.56 6.95
N ARG A 67 -5.53 1.45 7.66
CA ARG A 67 -6.78 0.70 7.51
C ARG A 67 -7.99 1.50 8.01
N SER A 68 -7.90 2.19 9.15
CA SER A 68 -8.97 3.04 9.64
C SER A 68 -9.28 4.22 8.71
N ALA A 69 -8.27 4.69 7.96
CA ALA A 69 -8.43 5.70 6.91
C ALA A 69 -8.93 5.10 5.58
N GLY A 70 -9.12 3.77 5.49
CA GLY A 70 -9.57 3.08 4.27
C GLY A 70 -8.56 3.12 3.12
N LEU A 71 -7.26 3.27 3.42
CA LEU A 71 -6.19 3.27 2.42
C LEU A 71 -5.62 1.86 2.20
N VAL A 72 -5.83 0.96 3.16
CA VAL A 72 -5.26 -0.38 3.17
C VAL A 72 -6.30 -1.37 3.67
N ASP A 73 -6.41 -2.51 2.99
CA ASP A 73 -7.16 -3.68 3.43
C ASP A 73 -6.24 -4.70 4.07
N ALA A 74 -6.82 -5.51 4.96
CA ALA A 74 -6.12 -6.61 5.62
C ALA A 74 -6.87 -7.93 5.39
N ARG A 75 -6.16 -8.95 4.98
CA ARG A 75 -6.63 -10.33 4.85
C ARG A 75 -5.84 -11.22 5.80
N ARG A 76 -6.55 -12.01 6.57
CA ARG A 76 -5.93 -12.99 7.47
C ARG A 76 -5.91 -14.38 6.81
N GLU A 77 -4.75 -15.01 6.85
CA GLU A 77 -4.55 -16.37 6.40
C GLU A 77 -3.81 -17.16 7.48
N GLY A 78 -4.58 -17.93 8.27
CA GLY A 78 -4.05 -18.63 9.43
C GLY A 78 -3.46 -17.69 10.46
N LEU A 79 -2.15 -17.81 10.70
CA LEU A 79 -1.38 -16.95 11.61
C LEU A 79 -0.83 -15.68 10.93
N TRP A 80 -0.95 -15.55 9.61
CA TRP A 80 -0.39 -14.48 8.83
C TRP A 80 -1.43 -13.41 8.49
N VAL A 81 -1.02 -12.16 8.53
CA VAL A 81 -1.85 -11.03 8.11
C VAL A 81 -1.18 -10.38 6.91
N HIS A 82 -1.91 -10.38 5.81
CA HIS A 82 -1.50 -9.77 4.56
C HIS A 82 -2.22 -8.44 4.39
N TYR A 83 -1.52 -7.46 3.86
CA TYR A 83 -2.04 -6.13 3.61
C TYR A 83 -1.92 -5.80 2.13
N ARG A 84 -2.92 -5.11 1.60
CA ARG A 84 -2.93 -4.60 0.22
C ARG A 84 -3.48 -3.18 0.21
N LEU A 85 -3.28 -2.46 -0.87
CA LEU A 85 -3.96 -1.18 -1.05
C LEU A 85 -5.47 -1.40 -1.07
N GLY A 86 -6.19 -0.55 -0.35
CA GLY A 86 -7.65 -0.57 -0.31
C GLY A 86 -8.25 -0.26 -1.67
N ASP A 87 -9.40 -0.84 -1.94
CA ASP A 87 -10.19 -0.49 -3.11
C ASP A 87 -10.81 0.89 -2.92
N VAL A 88 -10.55 1.78 -3.86
CA VAL A 88 -10.96 3.18 -3.79
C VAL A 88 -12.06 3.41 -4.81
N SER A 89 -13.28 3.06 -4.45
CA SER A 89 -14.48 3.29 -5.27
C SER A 89 -14.84 4.78 -5.39
N ASP A 90 -14.38 5.59 -4.45
CA ASP A 90 -14.62 7.03 -4.45
C ASP A 90 -13.64 7.80 -5.34
N PRO A 91 -14.13 8.59 -6.31
CA PRO A 91 -13.28 9.27 -7.29
C PRO A 91 -12.32 10.30 -6.67
N VAL A 92 -12.71 11.00 -5.61
CA VAL A 92 -11.83 11.99 -4.96
C VAL A 92 -10.69 11.30 -4.23
N ARG A 93 -10.98 10.24 -3.48
CA ARG A 93 -9.94 9.43 -2.82
C ARG A 93 -9.05 8.75 -3.85
N ALA A 94 -9.63 8.24 -4.93
CA ALA A 94 -8.89 7.62 -6.03
C ALA A 94 -7.88 8.61 -6.63
N ALA A 95 -8.26 9.86 -6.87
CA ALA A 95 -7.38 10.89 -7.39
C ALA A 95 -6.22 11.19 -6.42
N ILE A 96 -6.51 11.32 -5.12
CA ILE A 96 -5.48 11.55 -4.09
C ILE A 96 -4.52 10.35 -4.01
N VAL A 97 -5.06 9.14 -3.92
CA VAL A 97 -4.24 7.91 -3.85
C VAL A 97 -3.40 7.76 -5.11
N HIS A 98 -3.94 8.04 -6.29
CA HIS A 98 -3.19 8.01 -7.55
C HIS A 98 -2.03 9.00 -7.54
N ALA A 99 -2.27 10.26 -7.12
CA ALA A 99 -1.22 11.26 -7.00
C ALA A 99 -0.11 10.83 -6.01
N VAL A 100 -0.50 10.29 -4.86
CA VAL A 100 0.45 9.76 -3.86
C VAL A 100 1.25 8.58 -4.44
N ARG A 101 0.60 7.64 -5.09
CA ARG A 101 1.28 6.50 -5.75
C ARG A 101 2.34 6.99 -6.73
N HIS A 102 1.98 7.93 -7.58
CA HIS A 102 2.92 8.52 -8.54
C HIS A 102 4.10 9.19 -7.82
N ALA A 103 3.86 10.00 -6.80
CA ALA A 103 4.92 10.64 -6.02
C ALA A 103 5.85 9.62 -5.33
N LEU A 104 5.31 8.52 -4.79
CA LEU A 104 6.07 7.49 -4.07
C LEU A 104 7.05 6.74 -4.98
N THR A 105 6.76 6.57 -6.26
CA THR A 105 7.65 5.87 -7.20
C THR A 105 8.97 6.60 -7.45
N HIS A 106 9.03 7.90 -7.16
CA HIS A 106 10.21 8.74 -7.34
C HIS A 106 11.05 8.90 -6.05
N LEU A 107 10.65 8.27 -4.95
CA LEU A 107 11.35 8.41 -3.67
C LEU A 107 12.39 7.31 -3.46
N ASP A 108 13.65 7.69 -3.25
CA ASP A 108 14.75 6.75 -2.97
C ASP A 108 14.49 5.85 -1.74
N ALA A 109 13.85 6.37 -0.72
CA ALA A 109 13.51 5.60 0.47
C ALA A 109 12.56 4.44 0.13
N VAL A 110 11.54 4.71 -0.69
CA VAL A 110 10.56 3.70 -1.15
C VAL A 110 11.22 2.68 -2.05
N ARG A 111 12.08 3.12 -2.96
CA ARG A 111 12.85 2.22 -3.84
C ARG A 111 13.72 1.25 -3.02
N LYS A 112 14.49 1.77 -2.05
CA LYS A 112 15.33 0.93 -1.16
C LYS A 112 14.52 -0.05 -0.32
N ASP A 113 13.33 0.33 0.12
CA ASP A 113 12.41 -0.56 0.85
C ASP A 113 11.89 -1.67 -0.08
N GLY A 114 11.53 -1.32 -1.31
CA GLY A 114 11.11 -2.26 -2.33
C GLY A 114 12.18 -3.28 -2.70
N GLU A 115 13.44 -2.83 -2.85
CA GLU A 115 14.59 -3.72 -3.08
C GLU A 115 14.76 -4.74 -1.94
N ARG A 116 14.60 -4.30 -0.68
CA ARG A 116 14.66 -5.20 0.49
C ARG A 116 13.50 -6.19 0.51
N LEU A 117 12.30 -5.74 0.15
CA LEU A 117 11.13 -6.61 0.02
C LEU A 117 11.38 -7.69 -1.05
N LEU A 118 11.91 -7.30 -2.20
CA LEU A 118 12.22 -8.21 -3.30
C LEU A 118 13.19 -9.31 -2.89
N VAL A 119 14.29 -8.94 -2.22
CA VAL A 119 15.28 -9.92 -1.72
C VAL A 119 14.63 -10.92 -0.76
N ARG A 120 13.64 -10.51 0.01
CA ARG A 120 12.96 -11.37 0.98
C ARG A 120 11.91 -12.28 0.37
N THR A 121 11.13 -11.76 -0.55
CA THR A 121 9.98 -12.48 -1.12
C THR A 121 10.31 -13.23 -2.40
N GLY A 122 11.43 -12.90 -3.03
CA GLY A 122 11.81 -13.45 -4.34
C GLY A 122 10.91 -12.96 -5.49
N CYS A 123 9.99 -12.03 -5.22
CA CYS A 123 9.10 -11.45 -6.23
C CYS A 123 9.76 -10.26 -6.93
N CYS A 124 9.62 -10.18 -8.25
CA CYS A 124 10.04 -9.01 -9.03
C CYS A 124 9.12 -7.83 -8.72
N VAL A 125 9.67 -6.75 -8.16
CA VAL A 125 8.95 -5.47 -8.09
C VAL A 125 8.79 -4.96 -9.53
N PRO A 126 7.57 -4.69 -10.02
CA PRO A 126 7.38 -4.13 -11.35
C PRO A 126 8.12 -2.79 -11.45
N ALA A 127 8.90 -2.62 -12.50
CA ALA A 127 9.55 -1.34 -12.80
C ALA A 127 8.47 -0.25 -12.96
N PRO A 128 8.73 0.99 -12.54
CA PRO A 128 7.73 2.07 -12.49
C PRO A 128 7.15 2.50 -13.86
N THR A 129 7.56 1.88 -14.94
CA THR A 129 7.18 2.24 -16.33
C THR A 129 6.42 1.16 -17.11
N ALA A 130 6.04 0.03 -16.49
CA ALA A 130 5.37 -1.05 -17.22
C ALA A 130 3.87 -1.07 -16.97
N THR A 131 3.09 -0.74 -17.98
CA THR A 131 1.62 -0.88 -18.06
C THR A 131 1.18 -2.36 -18.19
N ALA A 132 2.08 -3.32 -18.01
CA ALA A 132 1.82 -4.75 -18.09
C ALA A 132 2.19 -5.43 -16.78
N ALA A 133 1.29 -6.26 -16.25
CA ALA A 133 1.58 -7.14 -15.13
C ALA A 133 2.79 -8.02 -15.48
N PRO A 134 3.79 -8.14 -14.60
CA PRO A 134 4.95 -8.99 -14.88
C PRO A 134 4.48 -10.45 -14.93
N LEU A 135 4.77 -11.12 -16.02
CA LEU A 135 4.47 -12.53 -16.29
C LEU A 135 5.14 -13.52 -15.31
N CYS A 136 6.02 -13.04 -14.43
CA CYS A 136 6.75 -13.89 -13.48
C CYS A 136 5.92 -14.29 -12.23
N CYS A 137 4.71 -13.73 -12.03
CA CYS A 137 3.84 -14.13 -10.93
C CYS A 137 2.67 -15.04 -11.37
N ALA A 138 2.65 -15.44 -12.64
CA ALA A 138 1.68 -16.40 -13.15
C ALA A 138 2.22 -17.84 -12.94
N GLY A 139 1.95 -18.39 -11.75
CA GLY A 139 1.97 -19.83 -11.51
C GLY A 139 3.33 -20.49 -11.62
N GLU A 140 4.00 -20.53 -10.46
CA GLU A 140 4.73 -21.72 -10.03
C GLU A 140 5.09 -21.52 -8.56
N SER A 141 4.74 -22.49 -7.74
CA SER A 141 5.07 -22.55 -6.32
C SER A 141 6.58 -22.46 -6.14
N SER A 142 7.07 -21.29 -5.77
CA SER A 142 8.49 -21.08 -5.46
C SER A 142 8.88 -21.97 -4.28
N PRO A 143 9.94 -22.78 -4.37
CA PRO A 143 10.34 -23.73 -3.31
C PRO A 143 10.72 -23.04 -1.98
N VAL A 144 10.90 -21.73 -1.98
CA VAL A 144 11.22 -20.94 -0.77
C VAL A 144 10.01 -20.79 0.16
N ALA A 145 8.77 -20.86 -0.35
CA ALA A 145 7.57 -20.80 0.48
C ALA A 145 7.33 -22.11 1.26
N ALA A 146 7.87 -23.24 0.79
CA ALA A 146 7.74 -24.52 1.46
C ALA A 146 8.68 -24.71 2.65
N ALA A 147 9.82 -24.01 2.69
CA ALA A 147 10.81 -24.10 3.77
C ALA A 147 10.37 -23.38 5.07
N ARG A 148 9.38 -22.48 5.01
CA ARG A 148 8.89 -21.74 6.18
C ARG A 148 7.68 -22.38 6.88
N ARG A 149 7.25 -23.58 6.42
CA ARG A 149 6.11 -24.31 7.04
C ARG A 149 6.52 -25.31 8.12
N ARG A 150 7.80 -25.37 8.50
CA ARG A 150 8.29 -26.27 9.55
C ARG A 150 9.21 -25.51 10.49
N THR A 151 8.63 -24.84 11.45
CA THR A 151 9.10 -24.63 12.83
C THR A 151 7.99 -23.94 13.60
#